data_45a4c19cf7242851efd4a2937e5aeb3d
#
_entry.id   45a4c19cf7242851efd4a2937e5aeb3d
#
_cell.length_a   1.000
_cell.length_b   1.000
_cell.length_c   1.000
_cell.angle_alpha   90.00
_cell.angle_beta   90.00
_cell.angle_gamma   90.00
#
_symmetry.space_group_name_H-M   'P 1'
#
loop_
_entity.id
_entity.type
_entity.pdbx_description
1 polymer ?
#
loop_
_entity_poly.entity_id
_entity_poly.type
_entity_poly.pdbx_seq_one_letter_code
_entity_poly.pdbx_strand_id
1 'polypeptide(L)'
;FNTFLRTDPQFYYDSPEALLEGYQAVSKRLDPGLVKLFGKFPRAPYGVRAIPDEEAPDTTTAYYMRPAIDGSRPGWYYVNLHRPEVRPKFEMEVLSVHESVPGHHLQISLAQELNGLPEFRRNGGFTAFIEGWGLYSERLGYDMGLYTDPYSRYGQLIYDMWRAVRLVVDTGIHYFGWDRQRAIDYFLANAAKSEADIINEIDRYIGWPGQALAYKIGQLKMLELRREAETALGDAFDIRDFHDELLGAGALPLDVLENRMDTWLASKLAAGP
;
A
#
# COMPACT_ATOMS: atom_id res chain seq x y z
N PHE A 1 4.70 -25.93 -3.53
CA PHE A 1 5.36 -24.66 -3.81
C PHE A 1 5.36 -23.77 -2.56
N ASN A 2 4.23 -23.51 -1.92
CA ASN A 2 4.13 -22.66 -0.71
C ASN A 2 5.03 -23.15 0.43
N THR A 3 5.11 -24.46 0.67
CA THR A 3 6.01 -25.03 1.67
C THR A 3 7.47 -24.69 1.37
N PHE A 4 7.89 -24.87 0.11
CA PHE A 4 9.24 -24.51 -0.33
C PHE A 4 9.57 -23.04 -0.04
N LEU A 5 8.69 -22.11 -0.43
CA LEU A 5 8.90 -20.67 -0.19
C LEU A 5 9.00 -20.29 1.29
N ARG A 6 8.31 -21.05 2.15
CA ARG A 6 8.30 -20.78 3.60
C ARG A 6 9.43 -21.44 4.38
N THR A 7 10.09 -22.45 3.81
CA THR A 7 11.08 -23.24 4.54
C THR A 7 12.49 -23.16 3.99
N ASP A 8 12.67 -22.70 2.74
CA ASP A 8 13.99 -22.59 2.14
C ASP A 8 14.71 -21.33 2.66
N PRO A 9 15.90 -21.49 3.29
CA PRO A 9 16.65 -20.37 3.88
C PRO A 9 17.02 -19.26 2.90
N GLN A 10 17.10 -19.54 1.60
CA GLN A 10 17.45 -18.52 0.59
C GLN A 10 16.53 -17.28 0.63
N PHE A 11 15.27 -17.48 1.08
CA PHE A 11 14.26 -16.43 1.12
C PHE A 11 14.29 -15.57 2.39
N TYR A 12 15.17 -15.86 3.32
CA TYR A 12 15.21 -15.18 4.62
C TYR A 12 16.57 -14.55 4.89
N TYR A 13 16.60 -13.60 5.80
CA TYR A 13 17.86 -13.07 6.34
C TYR A 13 18.20 -13.78 7.65
N ASP A 14 19.49 -13.87 7.92
CA ASP A 14 20.02 -14.61 9.08
C ASP A 14 20.00 -13.75 10.37
N SER A 15 19.79 -12.42 10.24
CA SER A 15 19.76 -11.52 11.40
C SER A 15 18.78 -10.35 11.20
N PRO A 16 18.32 -9.74 12.30
CA PRO A 16 17.52 -8.51 12.27
C PRO A 16 18.21 -7.36 11.55
N GLU A 17 19.53 -7.20 11.74
CA GLU A 17 20.32 -6.13 11.12
C GLU A 17 20.34 -6.28 9.59
N ALA A 18 20.61 -7.51 9.10
CA ALA A 18 20.60 -7.80 7.66
C ALA A 18 19.21 -7.61 7.04
N LEU A 19 18.15 -7.95 7.79
CA LEU A 19 16.76 -7.70 7.36
C LEU A 19 16.49 -6.19 7.25
N LEU A 20 16.91 -5.39 8.22
CA LEU A 20 16.76 -3.93 8.21
C LEU A 20 17.51 -3.30 7.02
N GLU A 21 18.77 -3.67 6.82
CA GLU A 21 19.58 -3.21 5.67
C GLU A 21 18.91 -3.59 4.34
N GLY A 22 18.33 -4.78 4.27
CA GLY A 22 17.54 -5.23 3.11
C GLY A 22 16.37 -4.30 2.81
N TYR A 23 15.56 -3.94 3.81
CA TYR A 23 14.46 -2.97 3.65
C TYR A 23 14.93 -1.58 3.25
N GLN A 24 16.02 -1.09 3.85
CA GLN A 24 16.62 0.20 3.50
C GLN A 24 17.12 0.20 2.04
N ALA A 25 17.79 -0.88 1.62
CA ALA A 25 18.26 -1.03 0.25
C ALA A 25 17.13 -1.12 -0.76
N VAL A 26 16.07 -1.87 -0.47
CA VAL A 26 14.85 -1.93 -1.30
C VAL A 26 14.25 -0.54 -1.42
N SER A 27 13.98 0.13 -0.29
CA SER A 27 13.36 1.46 -0.29
C SER A 27 14.14 2.48 -1.13
N LYS A 28 15.47 2.43 -1.08
CA LYS A 28 16.31 3.34 -1.89
C LYS A 28 16.28 3.01 -3.40
N ARG A 29 16.07 1.75 -3.77
CA ARG A 29 15.93 1.36 -5.19
C ARG A 29 14.62 1.82 -5.82
N LEU A 30 13.61 2.21 -5.03
CA LEU A 30 12.34 2.72 -5.55
C LEU A 30 12.46 4.13 -6.15
N ASP A 31 13.31 4.98 -5.58
CA ASP A 31 13.41 6.41 -5.93
C ASP A 31 13.55 6.68 -7.44
N PRO A 32 14.46 6.02 -8.20
CA PRO A 32 14.63 6.31 -9.62
C PRO A 32 13.40 6.01 -10.48
N GLY A 33 12.52 5.12 -10.02
CA GLY A 33 11.29 4.78 -10.73
C GLY A 33 10.20 5.84 -10.65
N LEU A 34 10.23 6.67 -9.61
CA LEU A 34 9.17 7.63 -9.31
C LEU A 34 9.01 8.70 -10.39
N VAL A 35 10.09 9.17 -11.00
CA VAL A 35 10.06 10.21 -12.04
C VAL A 35 9.31 9.81 -13.30
N LYS A 36 9.09 8.50 -13.49
CA LYS A 36 8.29 7.97 -14.60
C LYS A 36 6.78 8.10 -14.35
N LEU A 37 6.39 8.19 -13.08
CA LEU A 37 5.01 8.05 -12.66
C LEU A 37 4.42 9.32 -12.03
N PHE A 38 5.26 10.25 -11.60
CA PHE A 38 4.85 11.46 -10.87
C PHE A 38 5.54 12.71 -11.40
N GLY A 39 4.79 13.80 -11.52
CA GLY A 39 5.33 15.13 -11.78
C GLY A 39 5.61 15.91 -10.50
N LYS A 40 4.95 15.54 -9.38
CA LYS A 40 5.07 16.20 -8.08
C LYS A 40 5.62 15.26 -7.02
N PHE A 41 6.52 15.79 -6.18
CA PHE A 41 7.16 15.06 -5.10
C PHE A 41 7.04 15.83 -3.78
N PRO A 42 6.85 15.14 -2.64
CA PRO A 42 6.88 15.78 -1.34
C PRO A 42 8.30 16.27 -1.01
N ARG A 43 8.38 17.34 -0.24
CA ARG A 43 9.67 17.85 0.31
C ARG A 43 10.11 17.05 1.53
N ALA A 44 9.16 16.50 2.29
CA ALA A 44 9.45 15.71 3.47
C ALA A 44 10.21 14.43 3.09
N PRO A 45 11.39 14.17 3.67
CA PRO A 45 12.07 12.89 3.51
C PRO A 45 11.42 11.79 4.35
N TYR A 46 11.81 10.53 4.07
CA TYR A 46 11.49 9.41 4.95
C TYR A 46 12.73 8.56 5.23
N GLY A 47 12.62 7.74 6.26
CA GLY A 47 13.60 6.72 6.59
C GLY A 47 12.93 5.38 6.91
N VAL A 48 13.75 4.33 7.00
CA VAL A 48 13.32 2.98 7.40
C VAL A 48 13.97 2.66 8.73
N ARG A 49 13.18 2.18 9.70
CA ARG A 49 13.68 1.82 11.04
C ARG A 49 12.89 0.65 11.63
N ALA A 50 13.48 0.01 12.64
CA ALA A 50 12.83 -1.08 13.35
C ALA A 50 11.62 -0.60 14.15
N ILE A 51 10.59 -1.46 14.25
CA ILE A 51 9.57 -1.39 15.30
C ILE A 51 10.27 -1.66 16.64
N PRO A 52 9.93 -0.92 17.73
CA PRO A 52 10.50 -1.17 19.05
C PRO A 52 10.36 -2.64 19.49
N ASP A 53 11.39 -3.19 20.10
CA ASP A 53 11.45 -4.62 20.45
C ASP A 53 10.31 -5.08 21.36
N GLU A 54 9.84 -4.19 22.24
CA GLU A 54 8.71 -4.45 23.12
C GLU A 54 7.36 -4.53 22.42
N GLU A 55 7.23 -3.89 21.25
CA GLU A 55 6.00 -3.89 20.44
C GLU A 55 6.02 -4.97 19.35
N ALA A 56 7.20 -5.33 18.86
CA ALA A 56 7.41 -6.14 17.68
C ALA A 56 6.73 -7.52 17.70
N PRO A 57 6.69 -8.27 18.83
CA PRO A 57 6.03 -9.58 18.87
C PRO A 57 4.54 -9.56 18.54
N ASP A 58 3.83 -8.50 18.94
CA ASP A 58 2.37 -8.38 18.85
C ASP A 58 1.93 -7.39 17.76
N THR A 59 2.87 -6.92 16.94
CA THR A 59 2.61 -5.91 15.90
C THR A 59 2.67 -6.53 14.49
N THR A 60 1.99 -5.88 13.55
CA THR A 60 1.99 -6.23 12.12
C THR A 60 3.40 -6.23 11.52
N THR A 61 3.53 -6.68 10.27
CA THR A 61 4.83 -6.76 9.55
C THR A 61 5.49 -5.39 9.38
N ALA A 62 4.70 -4.34 9.18
CA ALA A 62 5.19 -2.97 9.02
C ALA A 62 4.06 -1.96 9.17
N TYR A 63 4.43 -0.70 9.35
CA TYR A 63 3.51 0.44 9.26
C TYR A 63 4.26 1.72 8.91
N TYR A 64 3.54 2.68 8.35
CA TYR A 64 4.08 4.01 8.07
C TYR A 64 3.62 5.05 9.10
N MET A 65 4.56 5.88 9.55
CA MET A 65 4.30 7.06 10.36
C MET A 65 4.62 8.33 9.58
N ARG A 66 3.60 9.20 9.42
CA ARG A 66 3.74 10.46 8.67
C ARG A 66 4.79 11.41 9.27
N PRO A 67 5.39 12.30 8.47
CA PRO A 67 6.30 13.34 8.97
C PRO A 67 5.56 14.34 9.87
N ALA A 68 6.32 15.02 10.71
CA ALA A 68 5.78 16.15 11.46
C ALA A 68 5.52 17.34 10.51
N ILE A 69 4.40 18.03 10.71
CA ILE A 69 3.97 19.15 9.85
C ILE A 69 4.97 20.30 9.88
N ASP A 70 5.60 20.51 11.03
CA ASP A 70 6.63 21.55 11.26
C ASP A 70 8.01 21.20 10.71
N GLY A 71 8.16 20.01 10.09
CA GLY A 71 9.42 19.52 9.55
C GLY A 71 10.43 19.00 10.58
N SER A 72 10.08 18.95 11.87
CA SER A 72 10.96 18.49 12.96
C SER A 72 11.25 16.99 12.92
N ARG A 73 10.46 16.20 12.20
CA ARG A 73 10.61 14.76 12.09
C ARG A 73 10.25 14.29 10.69
N PRO A 74 11.06 13.41 10.05
CA PRO A 74 10.75 12.80 8.76
C PRO A 74 9.58 11.81 8.87
N GLY A 75 9.09 11.32 7.74
CA GLY A 75 8.27 10.13 7.68
C GLY A 75 9.08 8.90 8.08
N TRP A 76 8.44 7.93 8.73
CA TRP A 76 9.09 6.69 9.12
C TRP A 76 8.30 5.47 8.60
N TYR A 77 8.98 4.66 7.83
CA TYR A 77 8.59 3.30 7.52
C TYR A 77 9.15 2.39 8.60
N TYR A 78 8.29 1.89 9.48
CA TYR A 78 8.65 0.97 10.54
C TYR A 78 8.52 -0.47 10.04
N VAL A 79 9.57 -1.28 10.25
CA VAL A 79 9.64 -2.67 9.85
C VAL A 79 9.81 -3.57 11.06
N ASN A 80 9.08 -4.66 11.10
CA ASN A 80 9.15 -5.65 12.16
C ASN A 80 10.34 -6.58 11.94
N LEU A 81 11.33 -6.49 12.81
CA LEU A 81 12.54 -7.31 12.77
C LEU A 81 12.45 -8.55 13.67
N HIS A 82 11.36 -8.67 14.44
CA HIS A 82 11.15 -9.86 15.28
C HIS A 82 10.99 -11.10 14.39
N ARG A 83 11.79 -12.12 14.68
CA ARG A 83 11.80 -13.39 13.95
C ARG A 83 12.07 -13.22 12.44
N PRO A 84 13.28 -12.82 12.03
CA PRO A 84 13.61 -12.60 10.62
C PRO A 84 13.37 -13.84 9.74
N GLU A 85 13.43 -15.05 10.32
CA GLU A 85 13.15 -16.32 9.66
C GLU A 85 11.70 -16.52 9.19
N VAL A 86 10.79 -15.62 9.55
CA VAL A 86 9.40 -15.62 9.07
C VAL A 86 9.10 -14.40 8.18
N ARG A 87 10.12 -13.60 7.84
CA ARG A 87 10.02 -12.36 7.03
C ARG A 87 10.67 -12.56 5.65
N PRO A 88 9.94 -13.07 4.66
CA PRO A 88 10.57 -13.48 3.40
C PRO A 88 10.98 -12.28 2.53
N LYS A 89 12.14 -12.37 1.90
CA LYS A 89 12.71 -11.37 0.98
C LYS A 89 11.76 -11.04 -0.17
N PHE A 90 10.99 -12.00 -0.65
CA PHE A 90 10.08 -11.81 -1.79
C PHE A 90 8.85 -10.95 -1.48
N GLU A 91 8.55 -10.67 -0.21
CA GLU A 91 7.50 -9.73 0.19
C GLU A 91 8.04 -8.29 0.40
N MET A 92 9.36 -8.08 0.39
CA MET A 92 9.96 -6.80 0.77
C MET A 92 9.69 -5.68 -0.24
N GLU A 93 9.74 -5.98 -1.55
CA GLU A 93 9.49 -4.96 -2.59
C GLU A 93 8.06 -4.44 -2.49
N VAL A 94 7.08 -5.34 -2.48
CA VAL A 94 5.66 -4.95 -2.42
C VAL A 94 5.31 -4.19 -1.15
N LEU A 95 5.84 -4.61 0.00
CA LEU A 95 5.63 -3.94 1.28
C LEU A 95 6.28 -2.56 1.30
N SER A 96 7.52 -2.44 0.79
CA SER A 96 8.21 -1.15 0.72
C SER A 96 7.52 -0.16 -0.21
N VAL A 97 6.99 -0.61 -1.34
CA VAL A 97 6.17 0.20 -2.23
C VAL A 97 4.91 0.72 -1.51
N HIS A 98 4.25 -0.13 -0.72
CA HIS A 98 3.04 0.23 0.04
C HIS A 98 3.32 1.29 1.11
N GLU A 99 4.31 1.05 1.96
CA GLU A 99 4.56 1.86 3.15
C GLU A 99 5.39 3.12 2.85
N SER A 100 6.31 3.04 1.89
CA SER A 100 7.17 4.17 1.56
C SER A 100 6.73 4.90 0.29
N VAL A 101 7.49 4.78 -0.80
CA VAL A 101 7.21 5.42 -2.08
C VAL A 101 6.98 4.38 -3.18
N PRO A 102 5.95 4.58 -4.01
CA PRO A 102 5.02 5.70 -4.09
C PRO A 102 3.79 5.61 -3.16
N GLY A 103 3.78 4.68 -2.19
CA GLY A 103 2.64 4.42 -1.31
C GLY A 103 2.38 5.52 -0.26
N HIS A 104 2.25 5.10 0.99
CA HIS A 104 1.80 5.99 2.08
C HIS A 104 2.65 7.24 2.25
N HIS A 105 4.00 7.12 2.20
CA HIS A 105 4.84 8.30 2.38
C HIS A 105 4.57 9.37 1.34
N LEU A 106 4.57 9.01 0.06
CA LEU A 106 4.36 9.98 -1.03
C LEU A 106 2.97 10.62 -0.93
N GLN A 107 1.92 9.82 -0.79
CA GLN A 107 0.53 10.30 -0.76
C GLN A 107 0.26 11.21 0.44
N ILE A 108 0.63 10.78 1.65
CA ILE A 108 0.34 11.53 2.88
C ILE A 108 1.19 12.79 2.97
N SER A 109 2.45 12.75 2.58
CA SER A 109 3.32 13.92 2.60
C SER A 109 2.90 14.97 1.58
N LEU A 110 2.50 14.57 0.36
CA LEU A 110 1.90 15.50 -0.61
C LEU A 110 0.65 16.16 -0.06
N ALA A 111 -0.26 15.38 0.57
CA ALA A 111 -1.48 15.94 1.16
C ALA A 111 -1.19 16.96 2.27
N GLN A 112 -0.19 16.70 3.13
CA GLN A 112 0.24 17.64 4.17
C GLN A 112 0.78 18.97 3.60
N GLU A 113 1.36 18.95 2.41
CA GLU A 113 1.95 20.12 1.73
C GLU A 113 0.95 20.94 0.91
N LEU A 114 -0.33 20.56 0.83
CA LEU A 114 -1.38 21.28 0.11
C LEU A 114 -1.84 22.53 0.89
N ASN A 115 -1.05 23.60 0.85
CA ASN A 115 -1.27 24.81 1.63
C ASN A 115 -2.62 25.53 1.35
N GLY A 116 -3.27 25.25 0.22
CA GLY A 116 -4.60 25.76 -0.12
C GLY A 116 -5.77 25.06 0.59
N LEU A 117 -5.50 23.94 1.29
CA LEU A 117 -6.50 23.18 2.01
C LEU A 117 -6.47 23.48 3.51
N PRO A 118 -7.62 23.47 4.19
CA PRO A 118 -7.67 23.61 5.64
C PRO A 118 -6.96 22.43 6.33
N GLU A 119 -6.50 22.67 7.54
CA GLU A 119 -5.65 21.71 8.29
C GLU A 119 -6.30 20.34 8.45
N PHE A 120 -7.59 20.27 8.76
CA PHE A 120 -8.30 19.00 8.90
C PHE A 120 -8.32 18.16 7.61
N ARG A 121 -8.27 18.81 6.44
CA ARG A 121 -8.19 18.13 5.14
C ARG A 121 -6.77 17.63 4.84
N ARG A 122 -5.75 18.38 5.25
CA ARG A 122 -4.35 18.00 5.06
C ARG A 122 -3.91 16.86 5.98
N ASN A 123 -4.51 16.76 7.18
CA ASN A 123 -4.14 15.81 8.21
C ASN A 123 -5.18 14.71 8.45
N GLY A 124 -6.40 14.91 8.00
CA GLY A 124 -7.44 13.91 7.99
C GLY A 124 -7.32 12.97 6.79
N GLY A 125 -8.25 12.03 6.68
CA GLY A 125 -8.26 11.12 5.55
C GLY A 125 -9.48 10.24 5.49
N PHE A 126 -9.64 9.62 4.33
CA PHE A 126 -10.63 8.58 4.08
C PHE A 126 -9.87 7.27 3.90
N THR A 127 -10.15 6.29 4.75
CA THR A 127 -9.38 5.04 4.79
C THR A 127 -9.37 4.34 3.43
N ALA A 128 -10.50 4.33 2.71
CA ALA A 128 -10.58 3.73 1.38
C ALA A 128 -9.68 4.44 0.34
N PHE A 129 -9.45 5.75 0.48
CA PHE A 129 -8.48 6.47 -0.36
C PHE A 129 -7.04 6.10 0.03
N ILE A 130 -6.71 6.19 1.31
CA ILE A 130 -5.32 6.02 1.81
C ILE A 130 -4.84 4.59 1.59
N GLU A 131 -5.62 3.60 2.01
CA GLU A 131 -5.27 2.19 1.86
C GLU A 131 -5.45 1.71 0.41
N GLY A 132 -6.46 2.27 -0.28
CA GLY A 132 -6.65 2.05 -1.71
C GLY A 132 -5.46 2.52 -2.52
N TRP A 133 -4.90 3.68 -2.20
CA TRP A 133 -3.67 4.20 -2.80
C TRP A 133 -2.48 3.29 -2.49
N GLY A 134 -2.28 2.89 -1.23
CA GLY A 134 -1.20 1.96 -0.86
C GLY A 134 -1.27 0.68 -1.69
N LEU A 135 -2.44 0.05 -1.81
CA LEU A 135 -2.62 -1.17 -2.58
C LEU A 135 -2.54 -0.92 -4.11
N TYR A 136 -3.00 0.21 -4.61
CA TYR A 136 -2.82 0.62 -6.00
C TYR A 136 -1.33 0.80 -6.32
N SER A 137 -0.58 1.43 -5.42
CA SER A 137 0.87 1.63 -5.55
C SER A 137 1.65 0.33 -5.68
N GLU A 138 1.23 -0.74 -5.01
CA GLU A 138 1.85 -2.06 -5.15
C GLU A 138 1.87 -2.52 -6.62
N ARG A 139 0.85 -2.19 -7.41
CA ARG A 139 0.81 -2.50 -8.85
C ARG A 139 1.71 -1.59 -9.68
N LEU A 140 1.93 -0.34 -9.24
CA LEU A 140 2.87 0.58 -9.90
C LEU A 140 4.31 0.04 -9.88
N GLY A 141 4.61 -0.90 -8.99
CA GLY A 141 5.89 -1.60 -9.01
C GLY A 141 6.24 -2.20 -10.37
N TYR A 142 5.26 -2.68 -11.15
CA TYR A 142 5.48 -3.14 -12.53
C TYR A 142 5.90 -1.99 -13.46
N ASP A 143 5.23 -0.86 -13.38
CA ASP A 143 5.55 0.35 -14.16
C ASP A 143 6.95 0.91 -13.77
N MET A 144 7.36 0.72 -12.52
CA MET A 144 8.69 1.09 -12.01
C MET A 144 9.81 0.12 -12.42
N GLY A 145 9.46 -1.07 -12.92
CA GLY A 145 10.41 -2.12 -13.28
C GLY A 145 10.86 -2.99 -12.10
N LEU A 146 10.03 -3.08 -11.07
CA LEU A 146 10.17 -4.01 -9.94
C LEU A 146 9.60 -5.39 -10.29
N TYR A 147 9.65 -6.31 -9.33
CA TYR A 147 9.10 -7.68 -9.45
C TYR A 147 9.69 -8.42 -10.65
N THR A 148 11.01 -8.29 -10.84
CA THR A 148 11.72 -8.82 -12.01
C THR A 148 11.93 -10.33 -11.96
N ASP A 149 11.88 -10.93 -10.77
CA ASP A 149 11.98 -12.38 -10.58
C ASP A 149 10.62 -13.01 -10.20
N PRO A 150 10.45 -14.33 -10.41
CA PRO A 150 9.18 -14.99 -10.12
C PRO A 150 8.74 -14.93 -8.66
N TYR A 151 9.67 -14.80 -7.71
CA TYR A 151 9.37 -14.79 -6.29
C TYR A 151 8.85 -13.43 -5.84
N SER A 152 9.46 -12.34 -6.28
CA SER A 152 8.95 -10.99 -5.99
C SER A 152 7.57 -10.74 -6.64
N ARG A 153 7.32 -11.29 -7.85
CA ARG A 153 5.97 -11.30 -8.46
C ARG A 153 4.98 -12.09 -7.59
N TYR A 154 5.38 -13.22 -7.09
CA TYR A 154 4.55 -14.02 -6.19
C TYR A 154 4.25 -13.27 -4.89
N GLY A 155 5.23 -12.57 -4.32
CA GLY A 155 5.05 -11.71 -3.16
C GLY A 155 3.97 -10.65 -3.39
N GLN A 156 4.02 -9.95 -4.52
CA GLN A 156 2.99 -8.97 -4.89
C GLN A 156 1.60 -9.63 -5.04
N LEU A 157 1.52 -10.80 -5.69
CA LEU A 157 0.25 -11.52 -5.85
C LEU A 157 -0.33 -12.04 -4.52
N ILE A 158 0.51 -12.46 -3.57
CA ILE A 158 0.05 -12.82 -2.21
C ILE A 158 -0.57 -11.60 -1.53
N TYR A 159 0.07 -10.42 -1.63
CA TYR A 159 -0.43 -9.19 -1.04
C TYR A 159 -1.76 -8.76 -1.67
N ASP A 160 -1.89 -8.88 -2.98
CA ASP A 160 -3.14 -8.59 -3.69
C ASP A 160 -4.27 -9.56 -3.30
N MET A 161 -3.96 -10.87 -3.23
CA MET A 161 -4.92 -11.90 -2.80
C MET A 161 -5.33 -11.71 -1.34
N TRP A 162 -4.39 -11.41 -0.46
CA TRP A 162 -4.70 -11.12 0.94
C TRP A 162 -5.77 -10.03 1.08
N ARG A 163 -5.62 -8.92 0.33
CA ARG A 163 -6.59 -7.83 0.36
C ARG A 163 -7.92 -8.19 -0.32
N ALA A 164 -7.92 -9.10 -1.29
CA ALA A 164 -9.14 -9.63 -1.86
C ALA A 164 -9.91 -10.52 -0.86
N VAL A 165 -9.21 -11.40 -0.12
CA VAL A 165 -9.79 -12.23 0.94
C VAL A 165 -10.44 -11.38 2.04
N ARG A 166 -9.85 -10.22 2.38
CA ARG A 166 -10.41 -9.28 3.36
C ARG A 166 -11.84 -8.86 3.04
N LEU A 167 -12.18 -8.67 1.75
CA LEU A 167 -13.56 -8.32 1.35
C LEU A 167 -14.59 -9.38 1.79
N VAL A 168 -14.19 -10.65 1.75
CA VAL A 168 -15.07 -11.76 2.11
C VAL A 168 -15.12 -11.95 3.62
N VAL A 169 -13.97 -11.97 4.29
CA VAL A 169 -13.94 -12.30 5.73
C VAL A 169 -14.49 -11.18 6.60
N ASP A 170 -14.21 -9.91 6.30
CA ASP A 170 -14.77 -8.78 7.05
C ASP A 170 -16.29 -8.75 6.93
N THR A 171 -16.83 -8.85 5.71
CA THR A 171 -18.26 -8.92 5.45
C THR A 171 -18.87 -10.20 6.07
N GLY A 172 -18.14 -11.31 6.00
CA GLY A 172 -18.51 -12.57 6.62
C GLY A 172 -18.73 -12.42 8.12
N ILE A 173 -17.77 -11.82 8.82
CA ILE A 173 -17.84 -11.62 10.27
C ILE A 173 -18.95 -10.64 10.63
N HIS A 174 -18.92 -9.43 10.08
CA HIS A 174 -19.71 -8.31 10.57
C HIS A 174 -21.14 -8.24 10.00
N TYR A 175 -21.37 -8.80 8.82
CA TYR A 175 -22.69 -8.78 8.18
C TYR A 175 -23.37 -10.16 8.20
N PHE A 176 -22.61 -11.24 7.90
CA PHE A 176 -23.17 -12.59 7.83
C PHE A 176 -23.02 -13.39 9.11
N GLY A 177 -22.43 -12.83 10.17
CA GLY A 177 -22.31 -13.48 11.48
C GLY A 177 -21.40 -14.72 11.49
N TRP A 178 -20.34 -14.72 10.65
CA TRP A 178 -19.34 -15.78 10.69
C TRP A 178 -18.62 -15.76 12.05
N ASP A 179 -18.40 -16.93 12.61
CA ASP A 179 -17.52 -17.06 13.75
C ASP A 179 -16.04 -16.90 13.34
N ARG A 180 -15.21 -16.70 14.34
CA ARG A 180 -13.76 -16.49 14.18
C ARG A 180 -13.10 -17.64 13.42
N GLN A 181 -13.45 -18.89 13.74
CA GLN A 181 -12.82 -20.05 13.13
C GLN A 181 -13.16 -20.16 11.63
N ARG A 182 -14.40 -19.93 11.26
CA ARG A 182 -14.81 -19.92 9.84
C ARG A 182 -14.06 -18.88 9.04
N ALA A 183 -13.81 -17.70 9.60
CA ALA A 183 -13.03 -16.66 8.94
C ALA A 183 -11.55 -17.08 8.74
N ILE A 184 -10.95 -17.71 9.77
CA ILE A 184 -9.59 -18.28 9.71
C ILE A 184 -9.52 -19.36 8.62
N ASP A 185 -10.44 -20.32 8.62
CA ASP A 185 -10.47 -21.44 7.67
C ASP A 185 -10.61 -20.94 6.22
N TYR A 186 -11.49 -19.96 6.00
CA TYR A 186 -11.65 -19.35 4.68
C TYR A 186 -10.36 -18.67 4.22
N PHE A 187 -9.70 -17.95 5.12
CA PHE A 187 -8.46 -17.26 4.80
C PHE A 187 -7.34 -18.25 4.47
N LEU A 188 -7.16 -19.29 5.29
CA LEU A 188 -6.18 -20.38 5.07
C LEU A 188 -6.38 -21.08 3.72
N ALA A 189 -7.63 -21.28 3.32
CA ALA A 189 -7.97 -21.93 2.06
C ALA A 189 -7.68 -21.07 0.82
N ASN A 190 -7.63 -19.73 0.96
CA ASN A 190 -7.57 -18.80 -0.17
C ASN A 190 -6.33 -17.92 -0.23
N ALA A 191 -5.50 -17.86 0.81
CA ALA A 191 -4.30 -17.03 0.82
C ALA A 191 -3.09 -17.77 1.38
N ALA A 192 -1.94 -17.57 0.74
CA ALA A 192 -0.69 -18.22 1.08
C ALA A 192 0.07 -17.46 2.19
N LYS A 193 -0.59 -17.23 3.33
CA LYS A 193 -0.01 -16.61 4.53
C LYS A 193 0.24 -17.66 5.62
N SER A 194 1.07 -17.34 6.62
CA SER A 194 1.22 -18.20 7.79
C SER A 194 -0.07 -18.23 8.61
N GLU A 195 -0.34 -19.34 9.27
CA GLU A 195 -1.53 -19.45 10.14
C GLU A 195 -1.49 -18.41 11.27
N ALA A 196 -0.32 -18.14 11.84
CA ALA A 196 -0.15 -17.13 12.87
C ALA A 196 -0.51 -15.72 12.38
N ASP A 197 -0.05 -15.33 11.16
CA ASP A 197 -0.41 -14.04 10.57
C ASP A 197 -1.91 -13.96 10.31
N ILE A 198 -2.53 -15.05 9.82
CA ILE A 198 -3.97 -15.10 9.55
C ILE A 198 -4.77 -14.94 10.84
N ILE A 199 -4.38 -15.59 11.91
CA ILE A 199 -5.02 -15.48 13.23
C ILE A 199 -4.98 -14.03 13.72
N ASN A 200 -3.80 -13.41 13.71
CA ASN A 200 -3.64 -12.01 14.12
C ASN A 200 -4.48 -11.04 13.26
N GLU A 201 -4.54 -11.29 11.96
CA GLU A 201 -5.34 -10.46 11.05
C GLU A 201 -6.85 -10.63 11.30
N ILE A 202 -7.35 -11.84 11.50
CA ILE A 202 -8.77 -12.07 11.81
C ILE A 202 -9.15 -11.40 13.14
N ASP A 203 -8.32 -11.50 14.17
CA ASP A 203 -8.55 -10.83 15.45
C ASP A 203 -8.57 -9.31 15.30
N ARG A 204 -7.67 -8.77 14.46
CA ARG A 204 -7.67 -7.35 14.10
C ARG A 204 -8.96 -6.93 13.39
N TYR A 205 -9.46 -7.74 12.42
CA TYR A 205 -10.70 -7.41 11.69
C TYR A 205 -11.92 -7.44 12.60
N ILE A 206 -11.98 -8.38 13.55
CA ILE A 206 -13.05 -8.43 14.57
C ILE A 206 -13.09 -7.14 15.38
N GLY A 207 -11.92 -6.63 15.78
CA GLY A 207 -11.79 -5.39 16.56
C GLY A 207 -11.96 -4.10 15.77
N TRP A 208 -11.90 -4.16 14.42
CA TRP A 208 -11.91 -2.97 13.56
C TRP A 208 -12.79 -3.14 12.32
N PRO A 209 -14.12 -3.17 12.49
CA PRO A 209 -15.08 -3.43 11.41
C PRO A 209 -14.93 -2.51 10.21
N GLY A 210 -14.88 -3.07 9.00
CA GLY A 210 -14.88 -2.33 7.74
C GLY A 210 -13.51 -1.79 7.30
N GLN A 211 -12.52 -1.67 8.20
CA GLN A 211 -11.19 -1.19 7.81
C GLN A 211 -10.53 -2.10 6.77
N ALA A 212 -10.70 -3.41 6.91
CA ALA A 212 -10.13 -4.39 6.00
C ALA A 212 -10.67 -4.28 4.55
N LEU A 213 -11.87 -3.74 4.36
CA LEU A 213 -12.49 -3.54 3.04
C LEU A 213 -11.82 -2.39 2.25
N ALA A 214 -11.31 -1.39 2.95
CA ALA A 214 -10.82 -0.13 2.40
C ALA A 214 -9.79 -0.31 1.29
N TYR A 215 -8.85 -1.23 1.49
CA TYR A 215 -7.73 -1.52 0.59
C TYR A 215 -8.19 -1.87 -0.82
N LYS A 216 -8.94 -2.96 -0.93
CA LYS A 216 -9.34 -3.49 -2.24
C LYS A 216 -10.39 -2.63 -2.92
N ILE A 217 -11.34 -2.08 -2.17
CA ILE A 217 -12.36 -1.18 -2.71
C ILE A 217 -11.70 0.07 -3.29
N GLY A 218 -10.79 0.70 -2.56
CA GLY A 218 -10.07 1.87 -3.03
C GLY A 218 -9.17 1.58 -4.24
N GLN A 219 -8.41 0.47 -4.20
CA GLN A 219 -7.60 0.04 -5.34
C GLN A 219 -8.43 -0.15 -6.61
N LEU A 220 -9.55 -0.86 -6.51
CA LEU A 220 -10.42 -1.14 -7.65
C LEU A 220 -10.94 0.14 -8.29
N LYS A 221 -11.35 1.13 -7.47
CA LYS A 221 -11.79 2.45 -7.97
C LYS A 221 -10.65 3.19 -8.68
N MET A 222 -9.45 3.23 -8.10
CA MET A 222 -8.31 3.91 -8.73
C MET A 222 -7.85 3.24 -10.03
N LEU A 223 -7.92 1.90 -10.10
CA LEU A 223 -7.66 1.16 -11.33
C LEU A 223 -8.74 1.37 -12.40
N GLU A 224 -9.99 1.52 -11.99
CA GLU A 224 -11.10 1.88 -12.88
C GLU A 224 -10.85 3.26 -13.50
N LEU A 225 -10.62 4.28 -12.69
CA LEU A 225 -10.35 5.66 -13.13
C LEU A 225 -9.12 5.73 -14.06
N ARG A 226 -8.05 4.99 -13.74
CA ARG A 226 -6.86 4.91 -14.60
C ARG A 226 -7.22 4.33 -15.97
N ARG A 227 -7.91 3.20 -16.00
CA ARG A 227 -8.31 2.54 -17.26
C ARG A 227 -9.22 3.42 -18.11
N GLU A 228 -10.14 4.16 -17.50
CA GLU A 228 -11.01 5.11 -18.19
C GLU A 228 -10.20 6.24 -18.83
N ALA A 229 -9.25 6.82 -18.08
CA ALA A 229 -8.37 7.87 -18.58
C ALA A 229 -7.45 7.35 -19.71
N GLU A 230 -6.83 6.18 -19.56
CA GLU A 230 -6.01 5.53 -20.60
C GLU A 230 -6.82 5.28 -21.86
N THR A 231 -8.06 4.80 -21.72
CA THR A 231 -8.94 4.52 -22.85
C THR A 231 -9.39 5.78 -23.60
N ALA A 232 -9.74 6.82 -22.84
CA ALA A 232 -10.28 8.04 -23.42
C ALA A 232 -9.21 8.94 -24.05
N LEU A 233 -8.01 8.98 -23.47
CA LEU A 233 -6.92 9.85 -23.94
C LEU A 233 -5.98 9.14 -24.94
N GLY A 234 -5.94 7.80 -24.96
CA GLY A 234 -5.06 7.07 -25.85
C GLY A 234 -3.60 7.50 -25.74
N ASP A 235 -2.97 7.88 -26.85
CA ASP A 235 -1.57 8.32 -26.91
C ASP A 235 -1.31 9.66 -26.17
N ALA A 236 -2.35 10.43 -25.84
CA ALA A 236 -2.26 11.65 -25.05
C ALA A 236 -2.27 11.40 -23.53
N PHE A 237 -2.45 10.16 -23.07
CA PHE A 237 -2.41 9.83 -21.66
C PHE A 237 -1.00 9.97 -21.09
N ASP A 238 -0.85 10.82 -20.06
CA ASP A 238 0.37 10.89 -19.25
C ASP A 238 0.04 10.43 -17.82
N ILE A 239 0.66 9.35 -17.39
CA ILE A 239 0.45 8.77 -16.07
C ILE A 239 0.86 9.73 -14.94
N ARG A 240 1.82 10.64 -15.19
CA ARG A 240 2.25 11.64 -14.20
C ARG A 240 1.15 12.66 -13.96
N ASP A 241 0.53 13.16 -15.03
CA ASP A 241 -0.60 14.08 -14.94
C ASP A 241 -1.79 13.43 -14.23
N PHE A 242 -2.05 12.14 -14.53
CA PHE A 242 -3.10 11.38 -13.87
C PHE A 242 -2.87 11.26 -12.36
N HIS A 243 -1.68 10.86 -11.94
CA HIS A 243 -1.36 10.72 -10.52
C HIS A 243 -1.31 12.06 -9.80
N ASP A 244 -0.77 13.11 -10.44
CA ASP A 244 -0.72 14.45 -9.88
C ASP A 244 -2.11 15.04 -9.65
N GLU A 245 -3.08 14.71 -10.52
CA GLU A 245 -4.49 15.08 -10.34
C GLU A 245 -5.17 14.26 -9.25
N LEU A 246 -4.98 12.93 -9.27
CA LEU A 246 -5.58 12.00 -8.31
C LEU A 246 -5.18 12.32 -6.87
N LEU A 247 -3.91 12.71 -6.65
CA LEU A 247 -3.39 13.08 -5.33
C LEU A 247 -3.53 14.58 -4.99
N GLY A 248 -3.76 15.41 -5.99
CA GLY A 248 -3.67 16.88 -5.90
C GLY A 248 -4.70 17.57 -4.99
N ALA A 249 -5.71 16.84 -4.52
CA ALA A 249 -6.72 17.36 -3.58
C ALA A 249 -6.64 16.72 -2.18
N GLY A 250 -5.58 15.94 -1.91
CA GLY A 250 -5.50 15.12 -0.69
C GLY A 250 -6.50 13.96 -0.70
N ALA A 251 -6.65 13.29 0.44
CA ALA A 251 -7.58 12.16 0.53
C ALA A 251 -9.03 12.62 0.38
N LEU A 252 -9.80 11.89 -0.46
CA LEU A 252 -11.20 12.16 -0.79
C LEU A 252 -12.06 10.90 -0.56
N PRO A 253 -13.37 11.04 -0.28
CA PRO A 253 -14.32 9.97 -0.52
C PRO A 253 -14.25 9.51 -1.98
N LEU A 254 -14.46 8.21 -2.24
CA LEU A 254 -14.22 7.64 -3.58
C LEU A 254 -15.16 8.20 -4.66
N ASP A 255 -16.39 8.54 -4.31
CA ASP A 255 -17.36 9.20 -5.21
C ASP A 255 -16.95 10.64 -5.55
N VAL A 256 -16.40 11.37 -4.59
CA VAL A 256 -15.84 12.71 -4.81
C VAL A 256 -14.57 12.65 -5.66
N LEU A 257 -13.73 11.64 -5.44
CA LEU A 257 -12.56 11.38 -6.26
C LEU A 257 -12.96 11.10 -7.72
N GLU A 258 -13.96 10.24 -7.94
CA GLU A 258 -14.50 9.94 -9.27
C GLU A 258 -14.97 11.21 -9.99
N ASN A 259 -15.85 12.01 -9.39
CA ASN A 259 -16.31 13.26 -9.96
C ASN A 259 -15.17 14.25 -10.30
N ARG A 260 -14.10 14.26 -9.48
CA ARG A 260 -12.92 15.08 -9.74
C ARG A 260 -12.16 14.58 -10.97
N MET A 261 -11.92 13.28 -11.06
CA MET A 261 -11.20 12.68 -12.18
C MET A 261 -11.98 12.77 -13.49
N ASP A 262 -13.31 12.66 -13.46
CA ASP A 262 -14.19 12.91 -14.61
C ASP A 262 -14.06 14.35 -15.12
N THR A 263 -14.05 15.30 -14.21
CA THR A 263 -13.88 16.73 -14.55
C THR A 263 -12.52 16.98 -15.18
N TRP A 264 -11.46 16.41 -14.60
CA TRP A 264 -10.11 16.50 -15.15
C TRP A 264 -10.04 15.86 -16.54
N LEU A 265 -10.59 14.66 -16.72
CA LEU A 265 -10.60 13.94 -18.00
C LEU A 265 -11.35 14.74 -19.07
N ALA A 266 -12.52 15.29 -18.75
CA ALA A 266 -13.27 16.16 -19.65
C ALA A 266 -12.46 17.39 -20.08
N SER A 267 -11.71 18.00 -19.14
CA SER A 267 -10.83 19.15 -19.44
C SER A 267 -9.69 18.80 -20.39
N LYS A 268 -9.08 17.60 -20.22
CA LYS A 268 -8.01 17.11 -21.11
C LYS A 268 -8.53 16.85 -22.52
N LEU A 269 -9.71 16.23 -22.63
CA LEU A 269 -10.34 15.98 -23.95
C LEU A 269 -10.73 17.29 -24.65
N ALA A 270 -11.18 18.30 -23.92
CA ALA A 270 -11.53 19.60 -24.50
C ALA A 270 -10.30 20.41 -24.95
N ALA A 271 -9.13 20.22 -24.32
CA ALA A 271 -7.88 20.90 -24.69
C ALA A 271 -7.29 20.38 -26.02
N GLY A 272 -7.70 19.18 -26.47
CA GLY A 272 -7.14 18.52 -27.65
C GLY A 272 -5.71 18.05 -27.44
N PRO A 273 -5.13 17.32 -28.41
CA PRO A 273 -3.74 16.89 -28.37
C PRO A 273 -2.76 18.04 -28.53
#